data_f22e2900c75df93a0fb6e206630e08c2
#
_entry.id   f22e2900c75df93a0fb6e206630e08c2
#
_cell.length_a   1.000
_cell.length_b   1.000
_cell.length_c   1.000
_cell.angle_alpha   90.00
_cell.angle_beta   90.00
_cell.angle_gamma   90.00
#
_symmetry.space_group_name_H-M   'P 1'
#
loop_
_entity.id
_entity.type
_entity.pdbx_description
1 polymer ?
#
loop_
_entity_poly.entity_id
_entity_poly.type
_entity_poly.pdbx_seq_one_letter_code
_entity_poly.pdbx_strand_id
1 'polypeptide(L)'
;MSGKDLERPARKDRDADVGATLPQSKKALWPRLLGFAALVVGLNVVAEITGLAEKAPAEIIADLREFVASAGGWGFLLFTVLCMVGEALHIPGMVFIAVAVLSWGLLVGGILGYLTAILAVSFSFALTRTVVGVKVLDEIETPWVKRILSKLDDRPIRTVILLRIPLSLAPQLSQALALTNVTFRDHLIGSAIGVVPIITLFLLLFDRISHWLGWTGV
;
A
#
# COMPACT_ATOMS: atom_id res chain seq x y z
N MET A 1 48.59 27.73 3.19
CA MET A 1 47.85 27.02 4.27
C MET A 1 46.67 26.32 3.65
N SER A 2 46.77 25.02 3.64
CA SER A 2 45.95 24.06 2.92
C SER A 2 44.53 23.95 3.53
N GLY A 3 43.51 24.20 2.72
CA GLY A 3 42.11 23.88 3.06
C GLY A 3 41.89 22.38 2.85
N LYS A 4 41.68 21.65 3.94
CA LYS A 4 41.32 20.24 3.92
C LYS A 4 39.96 20.09 3.30
N ASP A 5 39.89 19.39 2.18
CA ASP A 5 38.70 18.84 1.58
C ASP A 5 38.01 17.91 2.60
N LEU A 6 36.83 18.32 3.08
CA LEU A 6 35.94 17.48 3.81
C LEU A 6 35.29 16.52 2.81
N GLU A 7 36.01 15.47 2.46
CA GLU A 7 35.41 14.30 1.77
C GLU A 7 34.26 13.77 2.63
N ARG A 8 33.06 13.92 2.13
CA ARG A 8 31.88 13.18 2.66
C ARG A 8 32.21 11.71 2.50
N PRO A 9 32.09 10.91 3.57
CA PRO A 9 32.29 9.47 3.45
C PRO A 9 31.36 8.91 2.38
N ALA A 10 31.94 8.18 1.46
CA ALA A 10 31.29 7.58 0.31
C ALA A 10 30.11 6.72 0.76
N ARG A 11 29.02 6.84 0.03
CA ARG A 11 27.72 6.12 0.15
C ARG A 11 27.83 4.58 0.23
N LYS A 12 29.04 4.03 0.13
CA LYS A 12 29.36 2.60 0.04
C LYS A 12 29.03 1.78 1.29
N ASP A 13 28.95 2.42 2.47
CA ASP A 13 28.67 1.69 3.73
C ASP A 13 27.18 1.59 4.07
N ARG A 14 26.30 2.23 3.28
CA ARG A 14 24.87 2.11 3.45
C ARG A 14 24.28 0.87 2.74
N ASP A 15 25.04 0.31 1.80
CA ASP A 15 24.58 -0.84 1.00
C ASP A 15 24.90 -2.19 1.68
N ALA A 16 25.68 -2.17 2.75
CA ALA A 16 26.06 -3.38 3.48
C ALA A 16 24.96 -3.94 4.39
N ASP A 17 23.94 -3.14 4.70
CA ASP A 17 22.85 -3.52 5.62
C ASP A 17 21.52 -3.87 4.90
N VAL A 18 21.52 -3.84 3.56
CA VAL A 18 20.42 -4.34 2.75
C VAL A 18 20.63 -5.83 2.53
N GLY A 19 20.04 -6.60 3.40
CA GLY A 19 20.09 -8.05 3.50
C GLY A 19 20.40 -8.77 2.19
N ALA A 20 21.30 -9.74 2.28
CA ALA A 20 21.82 -10.59 1.24
C ALA A 20 20.87 -10.77 0.04
N THR A 21 21.10 -9.98 -1.01
CA THR A 21 20.41 -10.18 -2.28
C THR A 21 21.00 -11.43 -2.94
N LEU A 22 20.26 -12.51 -2.87
CA LEU A 22 20.55 -13.71 -3.67
C LEU A 22 20.64 -13.30 -5.15
N PRO A 23 21.67 -13.74 -5.90
CA PRO A 23 21.77 -13.48 -7.32
C PRO A 23 20.59 -14.15 -8.02
N GLN A 24 19.62 -13.38 -8.45
CA GLN A 24 18.42 -13.88 -9.10
C GLN A 24 18.75 -14.24 -10.55
N SER A 25 18.95 -15.52 -10.80
CA SER A 25 18.99 -16.06 -12.17
C SER A 25 17.63 -15.76 -12.83
N LYS A 26 17.64 -15.29 -14.09
CA LYS A 26 16.40 -15.06 -14.88
C LYS A 26 15.43 -16.26 -14.84
N LYS A 27 15.93 -17.49 -14.67
CA LYS A 27 15.12 -18.71 -14.52
C LYS A 27 14.32 -18.79 -13.23
N ALA A 28 14.69 -18.07 -12.17
CA ALA A 28 14.01 -18.11 -10.88
C ALA A 28 12.89 -17.03 -10.76
N LEU A 29 12.82 -16.06 -11.69
CA LEU A 29 11.83 -14.99 -11.65
C LEU A 29 10.44 -15.46 -12.12
N TRP A 30 10.38 -16.24 -13.21
CA TRP A 30 9.13 -16.72 -13.79
C TRP A 30 8.25 -17.52 -12.82
N PRO A 31 8.74 -18.51 -12.06
CA PRO A 31 7.90 -19.23 -11.12
C PRO A 31 7.38 -18.35 -9.98
N ARG A 32 8.11 -17.30 -9.57
CA ARG A 32 7.67 -16.34 -8.56
C ARG A 32 6.59 -15.40 -9.07
N LEU A 33 6.76 -14.89 -10.29
CA LEU A 33 5.72 -14.09 -10.97
C LEU A 33 4.45 -14.92 -11.21
N LEU A 34 4.61 -16.18 -11.64
CA LEU A 34 3.48 -17.08 -11.80
C LEU A 34 2.82 -17.41 -10.45
N GLY A 35 3.57 -17.61 -9.39
CA GLY A 35 3.04 -17.83 -8.05
C GLY A 35 2.27 -16.62 -7.53
N PHE A 36 2.80 -15.41 -7.74
CA PHE A 36 2.11 -14.17 -7.39
C PHE A 36 0.85 -13.94 -8.23
N ALA A 37 0.96 -14.13 -9.54
CA ALA A 37 -0.20 -14.06 -10.44
C ALA A 37 -1.26 -15.11 -10.06
N ALA A 38 -0.87 -16.34 -9.76
CA ALA A 38 -1.78 -17.39 -9.31
C ALA A 38 -2.46 -17.04 -7.98
N LEU A 39 -1.73 -16.42 -7.04
CA LEU A 39 -2.28 -15.92 -5.79
C LEU A 39 -3.34 -14.83 -6.06
N VAL A 40 -3.00 -13.83 -6.87
CA VAL A 40 -3.93 -12.74 -7.23
C VAL A 40 -5.15 -13.29 -7.96
N VAL A 41 -4.98 -14.17 -8.95
CA VAL A 41 -6.09 -14.82 -9.67
C VAL A 41 -6.91 -15.67 -8.71
N GLY A 42 -6.29 -16.49 -7.86
CA GLY A 42 -6.99 -17.32 -6.88
C GLY A 42 -7.84 -16.49 -5.92
N LEU A 43 -7.32 -15.36 -5.44
CA LEU A 43 -8.06 -14.45 -4.58
C LEU A 43 -9.24 -13.78 -5.32
N ASN A 44 -9.06 -13.39 -6.59
CA ASN A 44 -10.17 -12.85 -7.40
C ASN A 44 -11.26 -13.93 -7.67
N VAL A 45 -10.84 -15.17 -7.95
CA VAL A 45 -11.80 -16.29 -8.10
C VAL A 45 -12.57 -16.53 -6.81
N VAL A 46 -11.92 -16.45 -5.65
CA VAL A 46 -12.61 -16.54 -4.34
C VAL A 46 -13.59 -15.40 -4.18
N ALA A 47 -13.22 -14.15 -4.54
CA ALA A 47 -14.11 -13.00 -4.47
C ALA A 47 -15.34 -13.15 -5.37
N GLU A 48 -15.19 -13.73 -6.57
CA GLU A 48 -16.32 -14.07 -7.47
C GLU A 48 -17.20 -15.19 -6.90
N ILE A 49 -16.61 -16.31 -6.46
CA ILE A 49 -17.36 -17.46 -5.90
C ILE A 49 -18.13 -17.07 -4.64
N THR A 50 -17.58 -16.16 -3.83
CA THR A 50 -18.25 -15.65 -2.61
C THR A 50 -19.27 -14.54 -2.90
N GLY A 51 -19.43 -14.12 -4.15
CA GLY A 51 -20.30 -13.01 -4.54
C GLY A 51 -19.80 -11.62 -4.07
N LEU A 52 -18.58 -11.54 -3.54
CA LEU A 52 -18.01 -10.26 -3.09
C LEU A 52 -17.79 -9.28 -4.26
N ALA A 53 -17.49 -9.80 -5.45
CA ALA A 53 -17.26 -9.00 -6.63
C ALA A 53 -18.53 -8.31 -7.16
N GLU A 54 -19.71 -8.87 -6.85
CA GLU A 54 -21.01 -8.36 -7.29
C GLU A 54 -21.66 -7.39 -6.30
N LYS A 55 -21.15 -7.34 -5.05
CA LYS A 55 -21.71 -6.48 -4.00
C LYS A 55 -21.41 -5.01 -4.27
N ALA A 56 -22.42 -4.17 -4.05
CA ALA A 56 -22.21 -2.72 -4.04
C ALA A 56 -21.24 -2.32 -2.91
N PRO A 57 -20.45 -1.26 -3.07
CA PRO A 57 -19.53 -0.79 -2.02
C PRO A 57 -20.22 -0.57 -0.65
N ALA A 58 -21.47 -0.11 -0.66
CA ALA A 58 -22.25 0.09 0.56
C ALA A 58 -22.49 -1.24 1.30
N GLU A 59 -22.81 -2.32 0.59
CA GLU A 59 -23.07 -3.65 1.17
C GLU A 59 -21.77 -4.23 1.76
N ILE A 60 -20.64 -4.07 1.06
CA ILE A 60 -19.32 -4.49 1.57
C ILE A 60 -19.00 -3.76 2.86
N ILE A 61 -19.27 -2.45 2.93
CA ILE A 61 -19.04 -1.65 4.13
C ILE A 61 -19.94 -2.14 5.29
N ALA A 62 -21.21 -2.44 5.02
CA ALA A 62 -22.14 -2.94 6.01
C ALA A 62 -21.68 -4.27 6.60
N ASP A 63 -21.39 -5.24 5.73
CA ASP A 63 -20.95 -6.58 6.13
C ASP A 63 -19.64 -6.54 6.93
N LEU A 64 -18.66 -5.74 6.49
CA LEU A 64 -17.39 -5.56 7.19
C LEU A 64 -17.60 -4.92 8.57
N ARG A 65 -18.47 -3.91 8.66
CA ARG A 65 -18.79 -3.26 9.92
C ARG A 65 -19.44 -4.23 10.92
N GLU A 66 -20.43 -4.98 10.47
CA GLU A 66 -21.11 -5.99 11.30
C GLU A 66 -20.13 -7.07 11.76
N PHE A 67 -19.27 -7.56 10.86
CA PHE A 67 -18.27 -8.56 11.17
C PHE A 67 -17.23 -8.05 12.19
N VAL A 68 -16.75 -6.82 12.02
CA VAL A 68 -15.83 -6.17 12.97
C VAL A 68 -16.51 -5.95 14.33
N ALA A 69 -17.77 -5.52 14.34
CA ALA A 69 -18.53 -5.29 15.57
C ALA A 69 -18.78 -6.60 16.35
N SER A 70 -19.05 -7.70 15.66
CA SER A 70 -19.25 -9.03 16.27
C SER A 70 -18.01 -9.57 16.99
N ALA A 71 -16.81 -9.13 16.58
CA ALA A 71 -15.54 -9.53 17.19
C ALA A 71 -15.24 -8.81 18.52
N GLY A 72 -16.06 -7.85 18.94
CA GLY A 72 -15.90 -7.13 20.22
C GLY A 72 -14.51 -6.49 20.36
N GLY A 73 -13.79 -6.77 21.44
CA GLY A 73 -12.46 -6.20 21.70
C GLY A 73 -11.37 -6.58 20.68
N TRP A 74 -11.54 -7.67 19.93
CA TRP A 74 -10.65 -8.10 18.85
C TRP A 74 -10.96 -7.44 17.51
N GLY A 75 -12.04 -6.66 17.42
CA GLY A 75 -12.53 -6.06 16.17
C GLY A 75 -11.47 -5.25 15.43
N PHE A 76 -10.64 -4.48 16.14
CA PHE A 76 -9.57 -3.71 15.49
C PHE A 76 -8.48 -4.60 14.88
N LEU A 77 -8.07 -5.68 15.56
CA LEU A 77 -7.08 -6.61 15.01
C LEU A 77 -7.62 -7.31 13.77
N LEU A 78 -8.86 -7.79 13.85
CA LEU A 78 -9.56 -8.42 12.73
C LEU A 78 -9.69 -7.45 11.54
N PHE A 79 -10.11 -6.22 11.80
CA PHE A 79 -10.17 -5.16 10.81
C PHE A 79 -8.82 -4.93 10.13
N THR A 80 -7.72 -4.86 10.90
CA THR A 80 -6.38 -4.69 10.37
C THR A 80 -5.98 -5.84 9.43
N VAL A 81 -6.25 -7.09 9.81
CA VAL A 81 -6.00 -8.26 8.96
C VAL A 81 -6.83 -8.20 7.67
N LEU A 82 -8.11 -7.85 7.78
CA LEU A 82 -9.00 -7.68 6.62
C LEU A 82 -8.50 -6.61 5.65
N CYS A 83 -7.99 -5.48 6.17
CA CYS A 83 -7.39 -4.44 5.34
C CYS A 83 -6.14 -4.93 4.61
N MET A 84 -5.27 -5.71 5.27
CA MET A 84 -4.08 -6.30 4.64
C MET A 84 -4.46 -7.27 3.52
N VAL A 85 -5.46 -8.11 3.75
CA VAL A 85 -5.99 -9.03 2.73
C VAL A 85 -6.67 -8.26 1.61
N GLY A 86 -7.49 -7.27 1.95
CA GLY A 86 -8.19 -6.45 0.96
C GLY A 86 -7.25 -5.64 0.07
N GLU A 87 -6.13 -5.12 0.63
CA GLU A 87 -5.07 -4.49 -0.15
C GLU A 87 -4.47 -5.47 -1.17
N ALA A 88 -4.25 -6.73 -0.78
CA ALA A 88 -3.78 -7.78 -1.69
C ALA A 88 -4.83 -8.14 -2.76
N LEU A 89 -6.11 -8.05 -2.44
CA LEU A 89 -7.26 -8.24 -3.34
C LEU A 89 -7.58 -7.01 -4.21
N HIS A 90 -6.77 -5.95 -4.12
CA HIS A 90 -6.98 -4.68 -4.83
C HIS A 90 -8.29 -3.96 -4.45
N ILE A 91 -8.83 -4.20 -3.26
CA ILE A 91 -9.96 -3.42 -2.74
C ILE A 91 -9.46 -2.00 -2.45
N PRO A 92 -10.15 -0.95 -2.94
CA PRO A 92 -9.73 0.43 -2.70
C PRO A 92 -9.64 0.73 -1.20
N GLY A 93 -8.50 1.21 -0.72
CA GLY A 93 -8.26 1.46 0.70
C GLY A 93 -9.23 2.45 1.34
N MET A 94 -9.87 3.33 0.54
CA MET A 94 -10.90 4.26 1.03
C MET A 94 -12.14 3.54 1.59
N VAL A 95 -12.46 2.33 1.10
CA VAL A 95 -13.54 1.50 1.65
C VAL A 95 -13.26 1.17 3.11
N PHE A 96 -12.02 0.78 3.42
CA PHE A 96 -11.62 0.46 4.80
C PHE A 96 -11.60 1.70 5.70
N ILE A 97 -11.22 2.87 5.18
CA ILE A 97 -11.31 4.14 5.94
C ILE A 97 -12.79 4.42 6.28
N ALA A 98 -13.72 4.24 5.33
CA ALA A 98 -15.14 4.41 5.57
C ALA A 98 -15.65 3.43 6.65
N VAL A 99 -15.30 2.14 6.55
CA VAL A 99 -15.64 1.14 7.58
C VAL A 99 -15.12 1.54 8.94
N ALA A 100 -13.88 2.02 9.04
CA ALA A 100 -13.29 2.47 10.30
C ALA A 100 -14.06 3.67 10.89
N VAL A 101 -14.40 4.67 10.07
CA VAL A 101 -15.16 5.85 10.49
C VAL A 101 -16.56 5.48 10.95
N LEU A 102 -17.24 4.61 10.22
CA LEU A 102 -18.59 4.14 10.56
C LEU A 102 -18.62 3.24 11.81
N SER A 103 -17.52 2.52 12.09
CA SER A 103 -17.43 1.64 13.26
C SER A 103 -17.02 2.34 14.54
N TRP A 104 -16.09 3.32 14.47
CA TRP A 104 -15.49 3.97 15.64
C TRP A 104 -15.64 5.50 15.65
N GLY A 105 -16.43 6.05 14.73
CA GLY A 105 -16.64 7.50 14.60
C GLY A 105 -15.53 8.21 13.85
N LEU A 106 -15.79 9.47 13.48
CA LEU A 106 -14.96 10.24 12.55
C LEU A 106 -13.49 10.37 13.03
N LEU A 107 -13.27 10.74 14.29
CA LEU A 107 -11.92 10.99 14.80
C LEU A 107 -11.17 9.69 15.07
N VAL A 108 -11.77 8.81 15.89
CA VAL A 108 -11.12 7.55 16.29
C VAL A 108 -10.99 6.63 15.07
N GLY A 109 -12.06 6.45 14.30
CA GLY A 109 -12.05 5.65 13.08
C GLY A 109 -11.11 6.22 12.02
N GLY A 110 -11.01 7.54 11.89
CA GLY A 110 -10.04 8.19 11.00
C GLY A 110 -8.58 7.87 11.37
N ILE A 111 -8.23 7.94 12.65
CA ILE A 111 -6.88 7.60 13.14
C ILE A 111 -6.60 6.11 12.96
N LEU A 112 -7.53 5.24 13.38
CA LEU A 112 -7.39 3.79 13.25
C LEU A 112 -7.31 3.37 11.78
N GLY A 113 -8.17 3.94 10.94
CA GLY A 113 -8.15 3.71 9.49
C GLY A 113 -6.83 4.15 8.85
N TYR A 114 -6.29 5.31 9.24
CA TYR A 114 -4.98 5.77 8.78
C TYR A 114 -3.86 4.79 9.17
N LEU A 115 -3.77 4.40 10.46
CA LEU A 115 -2.75 3.47 10.93
C LEU A 115 -2.84 2.13 10.20
N THR A 116 -4.05 1.60 10.07
CA THR A 116 -4.29 0.34 9.36
C THR A 116 -3.96 0.45 7.88
N ALA A 117 -4.28 1.56 7.21
CA ALA A 117 -3.92 1.79 5.81
C ALA A 117 -2.39 1.77 5.61
N ILE A 118 -1.62 2.41 6.52
CA ILE A 118 -0.15 2.37 6.46
C ILE A 118 0.38 0.95 6.65
N LEU A 119 -0.20 0.18 7.57
CA LEU A 119 0.17 -1.22 7.77
C LEU A 119 -0.14 -2.07 6.53
N ALA A 120 -1.33 -1.89 5.94
CA ALA A 120 -1.76 -2.65 4.76
C ALA A 120 -0.87 -2.38 3.53
N VAL A 121 -0.61 -1.10 3.20
CA VAL A 121 0.27 -0.75 2.07
C VAL A 121 1.71 -1.19 2.30
N SER A 122 2.19 -1.19 3.55
CA SER A 122 3.52 -1.66 3.92
C SER A 122 3.62 -3.18 3.84
N PHE A 123 2.58 -3.89 4.24
CA PHE A 123 2.45 -5.33 4.08
C PHE A 123 2.45 -5.73 2.60
N SER A 124 1.63 -5.07 1.77
CA SER A 124 1.57 -5.29 0.32
C SER A 124 2.94 -5.08 -0.34
N PHE A 125 3.65 -4.01 0.04
CA PHE A 125 5.01 -3.75 -0.41
C PHE A 125 5.97 -4.88 0.00
N ALA A 126 5.98 -5.27 1.29
CA ALA A 126 6.87 -6.31 1.79
C ALA A 126 6.57 -7.67 1.15
N LEU A 127 5.29 -8.04 1.03
CA LEU A 127 4.85 -9.27 0.38
C LEU A 127 5.33 -9.33 -1.06
N THR A 128 5.06 -8.28 -1.85
CA THR A 128 5.50 -8.22 -3.25
C THR A 128 7.01 -8.30 -3.37
N ARG A 129 7.75 -7.58 -2.51
CA ARG A 129 9.22 -7.61 -2.51
C ARG A 129 9.80 -8.97 -2.18
N THR A 130 9.22 -9.70 -1.22
CA THR A 130 9.69 -11.02 -0.83
C THR A 130 9.37 -12.08 -1.88
N VAL A 131 8.21 -11.99 -2.52
CA VAL A 131 7.76 -12.96 -3.53
C VAL A 131 8.41 -12.72 -4.89
N VAL A 132 8.40 -11.48 -5.38
CA VAL A 132 8.84 -11.13 -6.73
C VAL A 132 10.31 -10.70 -6.76
N GLY A 133 10.75 -9.90 -5.78
CA GLY A 133 12.10 -9.36 -5.70
C GLY A 133 12.27 -7.99 -6.39
N VAL A 134 13.49 -7.44 -6.28
CA VAL A 134 13.88 -6.15 -6.86
C VAL A 134 14.34 -6.33 -8.31
N LYS A 135 14.24 -5.32 -9.17
CA LYS A 135 14.81 -5.21 -10.53
C LYS A 135 13.95 -5.69 -11.71
N VAL A 136 12.66 -5.90 -11.52
CA VAL A 136 11.78 -6.22 -12.67
C VAL A 136 11.59 -5.00 -13.58
N LEU A 137 11.70 -3.78 -13.05
CA LEU A 137 11.44 -2.54 -13.79
C LEU A 137 12.65 -1.98 -14.53
N ASP A 138 13.86 -2.48 -14.30
CA ASP A 138 15.07 -2.00 -14.99
C ASP A 138 15.06 -2.32 -16.50
N GLU A 139 14.25 -3.30 -16.93
CA GLU A 139 14.08 -3.70 -18.33
C GLU A 139 13.03 -2.84 -19.09
N ILE A 140 12.34 -1.93 -18.39
CA ILE A 140 11.31 -1.09 -19.02
C ILE A 140 11.96 0.12 -19.72
N GLU A 141 11.82 0.20 -21.04
CA GLU A 141 12.43 1.28 -21.84
C GLU A 141 11.59 2.56 -21.95
N THR A 142 10.38 2.57 -21.38
CA THR A 142 9.45 3.69 -21.48
C THR A 142 10.01 4.96 -20.82
N PRO A 143 10.15 6.10 -21.55
CA PRO A 143 10.87 7.28 -21.05
C PRO A 143 10.30 7.90 -19.78
N TRP A 144 8.97 7.89 -19.59
CA TRP A 144 8.35 8.43 -18.39
C TRP A 144 8.58 7.53 -17.17
N VAL A 145 8.63 6.20 -17.35
CA VAL A 145 8.97 5.24 -16.28
C VAL A 145 10.41 5.45 -15.85
N LYS A 146 11.37 5.53 -16.79
CA LYS A 146 12.77 5.83 -16.48
C LYS A 146 12.94 7.13 -15.69
N ARG A 147 12.16 8.17 -16.02
CA ARG A 147 12.16 9.44 -15.28
C ARG A 147 11.66 9.30 -13.84
N ILE A 148 10.63 8.48 -13.61
CA ILE A 148 10.14 8.20 -12.26
C ILE A 148 11.18 7.38 -11.49
N LEU A 149 11.76 6.34 -12.09
CA LEU A 149 12.78 5.50 -11.47
C LEU A 149 14.01 6.32 -11.07
N SER A 150 14.51 7.20 -11.94
CA SER A 150 15.64 8.08 -11.58
C SER A 150 15.33 9.01 -10.41
N LYS A 151 14.10 9.54 -10.31
CA LYS A 151 13.67 10.34 -9.18
C LYS A 151 13.52 9.52 -7.89
N LEU A 152 13.12 8.25 -8.00
CA LEU A 152 13.05 7.33 -6.86
C LEU A 152 14.45 7.02 -6.33
N ASP A 153 15.44 6.88 -7.21
CA ASP A 153 16.84 6.66 -6.81
C ASP A 153 17.46 7.90 -6.15
N ASP A 154 17.19 9.10 -6.69
CA ASP A 154 17.74 10.35 -6.16
C ASP A 154 17.10 10.81 -4.85
N ARG A 155 15.77 10.75 -4.76
CA ARG A 155 14.96 11.28 -3.65
C ARG A 155 13.77 10.38 -3.34
N PRO A 156 13.98 9.16 -2.81
CA PRO A 156 12.95 8.13 -2.69
C PRO A 156 11.75 8.60 -1.87
N ILE A 157 11.94 9.13 -0.67
CA ILE A 157 10.85 9.57 0.21
C ILE A 157 9.98 10.64 -0.48
N ARG A 158 10.59 11.68 -1.06
CA ARG A 158 9.84 12.75 -1.73
C ARG A 158 9.05 12.24 -2.92
N THR A 159 9.63 11.34 -3.70
CA THR A 159 8.97 10.77 -4.87
C THR A 159 7.80 9.88 -4.46
N VAL A 160 7.96 9.08 -3.40
CA VAL A 160 6.86 8.28 -2.83
C VAL A 160 5.73 9.19 -2.33
N ILE A 161 6.02 10.28 -1.60
CA ILE A 161 5.01 11.25 -1.16
C ILE A 161 4.24 11.80 -2.36
N LEU A 162 4.94 12.27 -3.39
CA LEU A 162 4.31 12.84 -4.58
C LEU A 162 3.45 11.85 -5.35
N LEU A 163 3.88 10.59 -5.43
CA LEU A 163 3.10 9.52 -6.06
C LEU A 163 1.87 9.14 -5.23
N ARG A 164 1.93 9.23 -3.90
CA ARG A 164 0.82 8.95 -3.00
C ARG A 164 -0.30 9.98 -3.06
N ILE A 165 -0.02 11.24 -3.38
CA ILE A 165 -1.07 12.27 -3.47
C ILE A 165 -2.14 11.88 -4.50
N PRO A 166 -1.84 11.61 -5.79
CA PRO A 166 -2.85 11.21 -6.77
C PRO A 166 -3.27 9.74 -6.66
N LEU A 167 -2.37 8.84 -6.23
CA LEU A 167 -2.58 7.40 -6.19
C LEU A 167 -2.75 6.85 -4.77
N SER A 168 -3.03 7.70 -3.82
CA SER A 168 -3.13 7.57 -2.38
C SER A 168 -3.10 6.13 -1.84
N LEU A 169 -4.21 5.43 -1.90
CA LEU A 169 -4.41 4.07 -1.38
C LEU A 169 -4.60 3.05 -2.53
N ALA A 170 -3.95 3.29 -3.67
CA ALA A 170 -3.95 2.33 -4.76
C ALA A 170 -2.96 1.20 -4.46
N PRO A 171 -3.42 -0.06 -4.35
CA PRO A 171 -2.56 -1.23 -4.06
C PRO A 171 -1.45 -1.41 -5.09
N GLN A 172 -1.76 -1.09 -6.35
CA GLN A 172 -0.82 -1.18 -7.47
C GLN A 172 0.43 -0.33 -7.27
N LEU A 173 0.29 0.84 -6.60
CA LEU A 173 1.44 1.70 -6.31
C LEU A 173 2.41 1.04 -5.32
N SER A 174 1.91 0.41 -4.25
CA SER A 174 2.73 -0.29 -3.27
C SER A 174 3.49 -1.45 -3.91
N GLN A 175 2.82 -2.21 -4.77
CA GLN A 175 3.39 -3.33 -5.52
C GLN A 175 4.44 -2.84 -6.53
N ALA A 176 4.15 -1.77 -7.29
CA ALA A 176 5.10 -1.19 -8.23
C ALA A 176 6.37 -0.65 -7.52
N LEU A 177 6.21 0.05 -6.39
CA LEU A 177 7.32 0.53 -5.59
C LEU A 177 8.16 -0.62 -5.01
N ALA A 178 7.54 -1.76 -4.69
CA ALA A 178 8.25 -2.93 -4.22
C ALA A 178 9.22 -3.52 -5.26
N LEU A 179 8.99 -3.29 -6.53
CA LEU A 179 9.84 -3.74 -7.65
C LEU A 179 11.00 -2.77 -7.95
N THR A 180 11.05 -1.63 -7.28
CA THR A 180 12.11 -0.61 -7.44
C THR A 180 13.18 -0.72 -6.36
N ASN A 181 14.21 0.15 -6.41
CA ASN A 181 15.26 0.25 -5.39
C ASN A 181 14.83 0.98 -4.11
N VAL A 182 13.56 1.38 -3.97
CA VAL A 182 13.03 2.06 -2.77
C VAL A 182 13.14 1.13 -1.56
N THR A 183 13.76 1.60 -0.47
CA THR A 183 13.84 0.81 0.76
C THR A 183 12.48 0.72 1.46
N PHE A 184 12.29 -0.28 2.32
CA PHE A 184 11.07 -0.39 3.12
C PHE A 184 10.85 0.85 4.00
N ARG A 185 11.92 1.43 4.55
CA ARG A 185 11.86 2.66 5.36
C ARG A 185 11.41 3.86 4.54
N ASP A 186 11.96 4.05 3.34
CA ASP A 186 11.59 5.16 2.46
C ASP A 186 10.13 5.03 2.00
N HIS A 187 9.69 3.80 1.69
CA HIS A 187 8.28 3.50 1.38
C HIS A 187 7.37 3.81 2.57
N LEU A 188 7.70 3.34 3.78
CA LEU A 188 6.91 3.55 4.99
C LEU A 188 6.76 5.05 5.30
N ILE A 189 7.89 5.78 5.38
CA ILE A 189 7.89 7.22 5.68
C ILE A 189 7.17 8.02 4.59
N GLY A 190 7.48 7.73 3.32
CA GLY A 190 6.86 8.40 2.18
C GLY A 190 5.35 8.15 2.11
N SER A 191 4.91 6.91 2.39
CA SER A 191 3.49 6.57 2.44
C SER A 191 2.79 7.21 3.63
N ALA A 192 3.38 7.15 4.83
CA ALA A 192 2.81 7.76 6.04
C ALA A 192 2.54 9.26 5.85
N ILE A 193 3.47 9.98 5.23
CA ILE A 193 3.29 11.42 4.97
C ILE A 193 2.36 11.64 3.77
N GLY A 194 2.55 10.88 2.69
CA GLY A 194 1.89 11.11 1.40
C GLY A 194 0.38 10.85 1.40
N VAL A 195 -0.12 9.96 2.28
CA VAL A 195 -1.57 9.68 2.35
C VAL A 195 -2.34 10.63 3.26
N VAL A 196 -1.66 11.38 4.14
CA VAL A 196 -2.31 12.31 5.09
C VAL A 196 -3.24 13.31 4.39
N PRO A 197 -2.82 14.03 3.33
CA PRO A 197 -3.69 15.04 2.72
C PRO A 197 -5.00 14.46 2.20
N ILE A 198 -4.94 13.29 1.55
CA ILE A 198 -6.14 12.70 0.95
C ILE A 198 -7.07 12.09 1.99
N ILE A 199 -6.51 11.43 3.03
CA ILE A 199 -7.32 10.92 4.13
C ILE A 199 -7.98 12.09 4.89
N THR A 200 -7.24 13.16 5.17
CA THR A 200 -7.80 14.35 5.81
C THR A 200 -8.93 14.95 4.97
N LEU A 201 -8.72 15.09 3.67
CA LEU A 201 -9.77 15.57 2.76
C LEU A 201 -10.99 14.64 2.77
N PHE A 202 -10.77 13.33 2.74
CA PHE A 202 -11.86 12.36 2.83
C PHE A 202 -12.64 12.49 4.14
N LEU A 203 -11.97 12.61 5.28
CA LEU A 203 -12.62 12.78 6.59
C LEU A 203 -13.41 14.10 6.66
N LEU A 204 -12.88 15.19 6.12
CA LEU A 204 -13.57 16.49 6.08
C LEU A 204 -14.83 16.46 5.19
N LEU A 205 -14.83 15.64 4.16
CA LEU A 205 -15.94 15.49 3.22
C LEU A 205 -16.81 14.27 3.52
N PHE A 206 -16.49 13.52 4.58
CA PHE A 206 -17.10 12.22 4.85
C PHE A 206 -18.62 12.26 4.86
N ASP A 207 -19.24 13.21 5.54
CA ASP A 207 -20.70 13.34 5.62
C ASP A 207 -21.33 13.52 4.24
N ARG A 208 -20.70 14.29 3.35
CA ARG A 208 -21.20 14.50 1.99
C ARG A 208 -21.00 13.28 1.11
N ILE A 209 -19.83 12.64 1.24
CA ILE A 209 -19.47 11.44 0.48
C ILE A 209 -20.37 10.28 0.90
N SER A 210 -20.58 10.08 2.21
CA SER A 210 -21.43 9.01 2.74
C SER A 210 -22.89 9.18 2.32
N HIS A 211 -23.41 10.40 2.34
CA HIS A 211 -24.74 10.71 1.84
C HIS A 211 -24.88 10.41 0.34
N TRP A 212 -23.90 10.84 -0.46
CA TRP A 212 -23.92 10.65 -1.91
C TRP A 212 -23.78 9.19 -2.31
N LEU A 213 -22.98 8.40 -1.57
CA LEU A 213 -22.77 6.96 -1.80
C LEU A 213 -23.79 6.05 -1.09
N GLY A 214 -24.75 6.64 -0.34
CA GLY A 214 -25.77 5.86 0.37
C GLY A 214 -25.24 5.09 1.60
N TRP A 215 -24.11 5.52 2.18
CA TRP A 215 -23.51 4.85 3.35
C TRP A 215 -24.14 5.26 4.69
N THR A 216 -25.00 6.27 4.70
CA THR A 216 -25.63 6.85 5.91
C THR A 216 -26.77 6.02 6.49
N GLY A 217 -27.19 4.94 5.85
CA GLY A 217 -28.24 4.03 6.30
C GLY A 217 -27.73 2.68 6.78
N VAL A 218 -26.43 2.53 6.93
CA VAL A 218 -25.76 1.26 7.23
C VAL A 218 -25.30 1.21 8.67
#